data_56a882ac0bc02a83eaa705d7892eebd1
#
_entry.id   56a882ac0bc02a83eaa705d7892eebd1
#
_cell.length_a   1.000
_cell.length_b   1.000
_cell.length_c   1.000
_cell.angle_alpha   90.00
_cell.angle_beta   90.00
_cell.angle_gamma   90.00
#
_symmetry.space_group_name_H-M   'P 1'
#
loop_
_entity.id
_entity.type
_entity.pdbx_description
1 polymer ?
#
loop_
_entity_poly.entity_id
_entity_poly.type
_entity_poly.pdbx_seq_one_letter_code
_entity_poly.pdbx_strand_id
1 'polypeptide(L)'
;VRRWPYLFPAFCVALLSGFRLLDTSRAGAQSVELPPASGIHLRAETTLVLIPVSVTDASNRFVLGLEKQDFQVFEDGAEQRVTQFSGEDAPLSVGLLVDISGSMGAKIDTSREAAAQFLKTMNAGDEAFLIEFSDRAELSQGFTEDSEEIQNKLSSVEPEGLTALLDAVDLGLNEMKKARNPRKALLIISDGGDNHSHYSSDEIKSLIRKADVQIYAMGVFEPYSYLTLSTAELSGPRLLSEISEQTGGRAFAARQFSDLPGIAARIGIELRNQYVLAYTPSNQVRDGKYRKVEVKLKQPPGLSALKARWRLGYYAPTQ
;
A
#
# COMPACT_ATOMS: atom_id res chain seq x y z
N VAL A 1 13.24 -6.16 53.49
CA VAL A 1 12.69 -6.17 54.88
C VAL A 1 11.19 -5.93 54.81
N ARG A 2 10.49 -6.88 55.43
CA ARG A 2 9.08 -7.00 55.81
C ARG A 2 8.08 -7.56 54.82
N ARG A 3 7.87 -8.87 55.04
CA ARG A 3 6.64 -9.64 54.77
C ARG A 3 5.56 -9.24 55.78
N TRP A 4 4.27 -9.38 55.41
CA TRP A 4 3.23 -9.87 56.34
C TRP A 4 2.03 -10.44 55.56
N PRO A 5 1.49 -11.59 56.05
CA PRO A 5 0.30 -12.28 55.52
C PRO A 5 -0.88 -12.19 56.52
N TYR A 6 -2.12 -12.37 56.09
CA TYR A 6 -3.28 -12.84 56.87
C TYR A 6 -4.27 -13.48 55.92
N LEU A 7 -4.48 -14.75 55.95
CA LEU A 7 -5.27 -15.75 56.68
C LEU A 7 -6.77 -15.46 56.80
N PHE A 8 -7.52 -16.47 56.27
CA PHE A 8 -8.95 -16.78 56.39
C PHE A 8 -9.49 -16.79 57.84
N PRO A 9 -10.86 -16.80 58.08
CA PRO A 9 -11.56 -18.10 58.09
C PRO A 9 -13.01 -18.11 57.52
N ALA A 10 -13.42 -19.35 57.20
CA ALA A 10 -14.76 -19.80 56.91
C ALA A 10 -15.68 -19.79 58.16
N PHE A 11 -16.97 -19.60 57.94
CA PHE A 11 -18.01 -20.04 58.89
C PHE A 11 -19.23 -20.58 58.16
N CYS A 12 -19.44 -21.87 58.30
CA CYS A 12 -20.68 -22.57 58.01
C CYS A 12 -21.70 -22.31 59.12
N VAL A 13 -22.95 -22.04 58.80
CA VAL A 13 -24.11 -22.38 59.65
C VAL A 13 -25.25 -22.85 58.79
N ALA A 14 -25.60 -24.11 58.98
CA ALA A 14 -26.83 -24.69 58.48
C ALA A 14 -27.98 -24.44 59.45
N LEU A 15 -29.16 -24.12 58.95
CA LEU A 15 -30.43 -24.22 59.70
C LEU A 15 -31.50 -24.77 58.78
N LEU A 16 -31.87 -26.01 59.10
CA LEU A 16 -33.08 -26.70 58.67
C LEU A 16 -34.31 -26.12 59.37
N SER A 17 -35.34 -25.80 58.64
CA SER A 17 -36.72 -25.91 59.15
C SER A 17 -37.67 -26.03 57.95
N GLY A 18 -38.37 -27.13 57.95
CA GLY A 18 -39.36 -27.49 56.95
C GLY A 18 -40.64 -26.69 57.04
N PHE A 19 -41.30 -26.59 55.92
CA PHE A 19 -42.75 -26.34 55.89
C PHE A 19 -43.43 -27.08 54.73
N ARG A 20 -44.65 -27.45 55.01
CA ARG A 20 -45.53 -28.45 54.40
C ARG A 20 -45.96 -28.20 52.95
N LEU A 21 -46.20 -29.30 52.28
CA LEU A 21 -46.96 -29.43 51.05
C LEU A 21 -48.33 -28.78 51.17
N LEU A 22 -48.68 -27.97 50.17
CA LEU A 22 -50.02 -27.75 49.71
C LEU A 22 -50.09 -27.94 48.21
N ASP A 23 -50.85 -28.96 47.87
CA ASP A 23 -51.22 -29.39 46.52
C ASP A 23 -52.20 -28.36 45.93
N THR A 24 -51.88 -27.73 44.84
CA THR A 24 -52.83 -26.97 44.03
C THR A 24 -52.61 -27.21 42.54
N SER A 25 -53.52 -28.01 42.02
CA SER A 25 -54.12 -28.00 40.67
C SER A 25 -53.23 -27.52 39.49
N ARG A 26 -52.97 -28.46 38.60
CA ARG A 26 -52.56 -28.28 37.22
C ARG A 26 -53.52 -27.29 36.49
N ALA A 27 -53.04 -26.14 36.15
CA ALA A 27 -53.50 -25.38 35.01
C ALA A 27 -52.50 -25.57 33.87
N GLY A 28 -52.90 -26.20 32.80
CA GLY A 28 -52.06 -26.44 31.61
C GLY A 28 -51.69 -25.13 30.95
N ALA A 29 -50.45 -24.72 31.05
CA ALA A 29 -49.90 -23.67 30.22
C ALA A 29 -49.50 -24.33 28.89
N GLN A 30 -50.24 -24.08 27.84
CA GLN A 30 -49.82 -24.30 26.47
C GLN A 30 -48.67 -23.35 26.19
N SER A 31 -47.45 -23.89 26.06
CA SER A 31 -46.34 -23.15 25.51
C SER A 31 -46.61 -22.89 24.03
N VAL A 32 -46.88 -21.63 23.71
CA VAL A 32 -46.87 -21.16 22.32
C VAL A 32 -45.42 -21.10 21.93
N GLU A 33 -44.94 -22.11 21.18
CA GLU A 33 -43.64 -22.00 20.48
C GLU A 33 -43.75 -20.88 19.45
N LEU A 34 -43.10 -19.75 19.73
CA LEU A 34 -42.84 -18.73 18.72
C LEU A 34 -41.85 -19.32 17.68
N PRO A 35 -42.18 -19.23 16.39
CA PRO A 35 -41.26 -19.67 15.35
C PRO A 35 -39.88 -18.92 15.51
N PRO A 36 -38.77 -19.57 15.24
CA PRO A 36 -37.44 -18.91 15.33
C PRO A 36 -37.46 -17.70 14.42
N ALA A 37 -37.18 -16.53 14.97
CA ALA A 37 -37.01 -15.32 14.20
C ALA A 37 -35.91 -15.60 13.16
N SER A 38 -36.32 -15.72 11.90
CA SER A 38 -35.42 -15.76 10.77
C SER A 38 -34.66 -14.42 10.77
N GLY A 39 -33.50 -14.41 11.41
CA GLY A 39 -32.62 -13.28 11.38
C GLY A 39 -32.20 -13.03 9.93
N ILE A 40 -32.79 -12.02 9.31
CA ILE A 40 -32.28 -11.51 8.05
C ILE A 40 -30.89 -10.91 8.39
N HIS A 41 -29.84 -11.70 8.23
CA HIS A 41 -28.48 -11.20 8.24
C HIS A 41 -28.26 -10.38 6.97
N LEU A 42 -28.66 -9.11 7.00
CA LEU A 42 -28.27 -8.14 5.99
C LEU A 42 -26.75 -7.93 6.12
N ARG A 43 -25.98 -8.71 5.39
CA ARG A 43 -24.56 -8.48 5.18
C ARG A 43 -24.44 -7.36 4.14
N ALA A 44 -24.44 -6.12 4.60
CA ALA A 44 -24.08 -4.99 3.76
C ALA A 44 -22.57 -5.01 3.56
N GLU A 45 -22.09 -5.69 2.53
CA GLU A 45 -20.70 -5.55 2.07
C GLU A 45 -20.59 -4.20 1.36
N THR A 46 -20.29 -3.18 2.12
CA THR A 46 -20.02 -1.84 1.57
C THR A 46 -18.60 -1.84 1.03
N THR A 47 -18.42 -1.77 -0.26
CA THR A 47 -17.11 -1.62 -0.90
C THR A 47 -16.63 -0.19 -0.65
N LEU A 48 -15.67 -0.02 0.26
CA LEU A 48 -15.03 1.25 0.52
C LEU A 48 -13.85 1.41 -0.44
N VAL A 49 -13.81 2.51 -1.19
CA VAL A 49 -12.70 2.86 -2.08
C VAL A 49 -11.79 3.83 -1.37
N LEU A 50 -10.52 3.46 -1.24
CA LEU A 50 -9.47 4.28 -0.64
C LEU A 50 -8.64 4.94 -1.74
N ILE A 51 -8.46 6.26 -1.63
CA ILE A 51 -7.67 7.05 -2.58
C ILE A 51 -6.56 7.78 -1.82
N PRO A 52 -5.33 7.26 -1.82
CA PRO A 52 -4.18 8.01 -1.36
C PRO A 52 -3.92 9.20 -2.29
N VAL A 53 -3.71 10.38 -1.72
CA VAL A 53 -3.49 11.63 -2.46
C VAL A 53 -2.27 12.34 -1.92
N SER A 54 -1.26 12.54 -2.77
CA SER A 54 -0.13 13.43 -2.49
C SER A 54 -0.44 14.84 -3.00
N VAL A 55 -0.25 15.85 -2.16
CA VAL A 55 -0.45 17.26 -2.56
C VAL A 55 0.86 18.02 -2.42
N THR A 56 1.25 18.74 -3.49
CA THR A 56 2.46 19.55 -3.52
C THR A 56 2.16 20.97 -4.03
N ASP A 57 2.99 21.94 -3.60
CA ASP A 57 3.01 23.28 -4.16
C ASP A 57 3.78 23.35 -5.50
N ALA A 58 3.88 24.55 -6.08
CA ALA A 58 4.61 24.78 -7.32
C ALA A 58 6.11 24.44 -7.23
N SER A 59 6.69 24.46 -6.02
CA SER A 59 8.07 24.09 -5.74
C SER A 59 8.26 22.59 -5.41
N ASN A 60 7.22 21.77 -5.62
CA ASN A 60 7.16 20.33 -5.26
C ASN A 60 7.37 20.05 -3.76
N ARG A 61 7.05 20.99 -2.85
CA ARG A 61 7.03 20.77 -1.41
C ARG A 61 5.65 20.23 -1.03
N PHE A 62 5.60 19.27 -0.11
CA PHE A 62 4.33 18.72 0.38
C PHE A 62 3.52 19.79 1.12
N VAL A 63 2.23 19.81 0.83
CA VAL A 63 1.27 20.70 1.47
C VAL A 63 0.47 19.86 2.46
N LEU A 64 0.65 20.14 3.74
CA LEU A 64 -0.03 19.51 4.86
C LEU A 64 -1.08 20.47 5.44
N GLY A 65 -2.00 19.92 6.25
CA GLY A 65 -3.03 20.70 6.92
C GLY A 65 -4.24 21.04 6.05
N LEU A 66 -4.36 20.40 4.86
CA LEU A 66 -5.61 20.45 4.11
C LEU A 66 -6.68 19.63 4.82
N GLU A 67 -7.92 20.07 4.72
CA GLU A 67 -9.05 19.42 5.34
C GLU A 67 -9.92 18.71 4.30
N LYS A 68 -10.81 17.83 4.74
CA LYS A 68 -11.72 17.07 3.87
C LYS A 68 -12.47 17.96 2.85
N GLN A 69 -12.85 19.16 3.24
CA GLN A 69 -13.62 20.11 2.43
C GLN A 69 -12.81 20.70 1.27
N ASP A 70 -11.48 20.59 1.32
CA ASP A 70 -10.58 21.07 0.27
C ASP A 70 -10.51 20.08 -0.90
N PHE A 71 -11.08 18.88 -0.74
CA PHE A 71 -11.07 17.83 -1.76
C PHE A 71 -12.47 17.58 -2.31
N GLN A 72 -12.54 17.37 -3.61
CA GLN A 72 -13.70 16.83 -4.31
C GLN A 72 -13.27 15.57 -5.06
N VAL A 73 -14.02 14.49 -4.91
CA VAL A 73 -13.76 13.20 -5.58
C VAL A 73 -14.86 12.94 -6.60
N PHE A 74 -14.48 12.51 -7.78
CA PHE A 74 -15.41 12.14 -8.86
C PHE A 74 -15.08 10.70 -9.30
N GLU A 75 -16.13 9.91 -9.54
CA GLU A 75 -16.04 8.59 -10.17
C GLU A 75 -16.86 8.62 -11.45
N ASP A 76 -16.22 8.30 -12.57
CA ASP A 76 -16.83 8.35 -13.92
C ASP A 76 -17.58 9.69 -14.20
N GLY A 77 -17.07 10.79 -13.62
CA GLY A 77 -17.64 12.13 -13.73
C GLY A 77 -18.74 12.46 -12.70
N ALA A 78 -19.21 11.50 -11.91
CA ALA A 78 -20.15 11.73 -10.83
C ALA A 78 -19.45 12.04 -9.52
N GLU A 79 -19.81 13.16 -8.86
CA GLU A 79 -19.23 13.55 -7.58
C GLU A 79 -19.56 12.51 -6.50
N GLN A 80 -18.54 12.14 -5.72
CA GLN A 80 -18.63 11.16 -4.64
C GLN A 80 -18.49 11.83 -3.28
N ARG A 81 -19.31 11.41 -2.33
CA ARG A 81 -19.21 11.90 -0.96
C ARG A 81 -18.06 11.21 -0.23
N VAL A 82 -17.01 11.94 0.09
CA VAL A 82 -15.94 11.45 0.96
C VAL A 82 -16.51 11.14 2.34
N THR A 83 -16.48 9.88 2.75
CA THR A 83 -17.02 9.41 4.04
C THR A 83 -15.98 9.42 5.13
N GLN A 84 -14.73 9.05 4.79
CA GLN A 84 -13.59 9.08 5.71
C GLN A 84 -12.45 9.90 5.10
N PHE A 85 -11.69 10.55 5.97
CA PHE A 85 -10.55 11.38 5.60
C PHE A 85 -9.49 11.25 6.69
N SER A 86 -8.24 11.03 6.29
CA SER A 86 -7.09 11.06 7.17
C SER A 86 -5.94 11.76 6.46
N GLY A 87 -5.23 12.61 7.18
CA GLY A 87 -3.94 13.18 6.80
C GLY A 87 -2.83 12.72 7.75
N GLU A 88 -3.14 11.72 8.59
CA GLU A 88 -2.21 11.19 9.57
C GLU A 88 -1.37 10.06 8.95
N ASP A 89 -0.14 9.93 9.43
CA ASP A 89 0.71 8.80 9.08
C ASP A 89 0.11 7.49 9.62
N ALA A 90 0.13 6.47 8.78
CA ALA A 90 -0.36 5.14 9.12
C ALA A 90 0.65 4.09 8.62
N PRO A 91 0.71 2.92 9.28
CA PRO A 91 1.64 1.87 8.89
C PRO A 91 1.56 1.49 7.42
N LEU A 92 2.72 1.20 6.83
CA LEU A 92 2.93 0.98 5.40
C LEU A 92 3.57 -0.40 5.17
N SER A 93 3.09 -1.12 4.15
CA SER A 93 3.78 -2.29 3.61
C SER A 93 4.47 -1.93 2.30
N VAL A 94 5.79 -2.17 2.21
CA VAL A 94 6.61 -1.79 1.06
C VAL A 94 7.28 -3.00 0.43
N GLY A 95 7.24 -3.09 -0.90
CA GLY A 95 8.11 -3.99 -1.66
C GLY A 95 9.25 -3.20 -2.31
N LEU A 96 10.49 -3.58 -2.01
CA LEU A 96 11.66 -3.10 -2.73
C LEU A 96 11.94 -4.05 -3.91
N LEU A 97 11.93 -3.51 -5.13
CA LEU A 97 12.30 -4.23 -6.35
C LEU A 97 13.61 -3.65 -6.86
N VAL A 98 14.70 -4.37 -6.71
CA VAL A 98 16.05 -3.88 -7.01
C VAL A 98 16.61 -4.62 -8.21
N ASP A 99 16.94 -3.86 -9.24
CA ASP A 99 17.60 -4.31 -10.43
C ASP A 99 19.07 -4.66 -10.12
N ILE A 100 19.43 -5.90 -10.38
CA ILE A 100 20.77 -6.44 -10.24
C ILE A 100 21.31 -6.96 -11.57
N SER A 101 20.76 -6.48 -12.69
CA SER A 101 21.23 -6.82 -14.04
C SER A 101 22.64 -6.25 -14.32
N GLY A 102 23.25 -6.76 -15.37
CA GLY A 102 24.62 -6.36 -15.75
C GLY A 102 24.77 -4.86 -16.02
N SER A 103 23.71 -4.17 -16.49
CA SER A 103 23.72 -2.72 -16.71
C SER A 103 23.79 -1.90 -15.40
N MET A 104 23.49 -2.53 -14.26
CA MET A 104 23.56 -1.90 -12.94
C MET A 104 24.95 -1.96 -12.29
N GLY A 105 25.94 -2.58 -12.91
CA GLY A 105 27.27 -2.80 -12.33
C GLY A 105 27.90 -1.57 -11.68
N ALA A 106 28.03 -0.47 -12.41
CA ALA A 106 28.57 0.78 -11.87
C ALA A 106 27.61 1.55 -10.94
N LYS A 107 26.33 1.14 -10.87
CA LYS A 107 25.23 1.84 -10.20
C LYS A 107 24.78 1.15 -8.91
N ILE A 108 25.20 -0.12 -8.72
CA ILE A 108 24.65 -0.98 -7.66
C ILE A 108 24.91 -0.44 -6.25
N ASP A 109 26.11 0.08 -5.99
CA ASP A 109 26.43 0.59 -4.66
C ASP A 109 25.57 1.80 -4.28
N THR A 110 25.34 2.71 -5.24
CA THR A 110 24.45 3.85 -5.00
C THR A 110 22.98 3.42 -4.91
N SER A 111 22.58 2.35 -5.61
CA SER A 111 21.25 1.76 -5.49
C SER A 111 21.04 1.13 -4.11
N ARG A 112 22.04 0.44 -3.57
CA ARG A 112 22.05 -0.07 -2.19
C ARG A 112 21.92 1.06 -1.16
N GLU A 113 22.71 2.13 -1.35
CA GLU A 113 22.63 3.31 -0.49
C GLU A 113 21.24 3.96 -0.55
N ALA A 114 20.65 4.08 -1.74
CA ALA A 114 19.30 4.59 -1.91
C ALA A 114 18.24 3.72 -1.21
N ALA A 115 18.34 2.38 -1.36
CA ALA A 115 17.48 1.46 -0.63
C ALA A 115 17.61 1.63 0.89
N ALA A 116 18.84 1.73 1.40
CA ALA A 116 19.12 1.97 2.81
C ALA A 116 18.55 3.32 3.30
N GLN A 117 18.65 4.39 2.52
CA GLN A 117 18.06 5.69 2.86
C GLN A 117 16.53 5.65 2.86
N PHE A 118 15.92 4.92 1.94
CA PHE A 118 14.47 4.69 1.97
C PHE A 118 14.06 3.93 3.24
N LEU A 119 14.73 2.82 3.55
CA LEU A 119 14.43 2.01 4.73
C LEU A 119 14.55 2.78 6.05
N LYS A 120 15.45 3.77 6.14
CA LYS A 120 15.53 4.69 7.30
C LYS A 120 14.30 5.57 7.49
N THR A 121 13.43 5.69 6.48
CA THR A 121 12.17 6.43 6.60
C THR A 121 11.02 5.57 7.15
N MET A 122 11.24 4.27 7.35
CA MET A 122 10.24 3.37 7.92
C MET A 122 10.03 3.65 9.40
N ASN A 123 8.77 3.55 9.84
CA ASN A 123 8.34 3.72 11.22
C ASN A 123 7.99 2.36 11.85
N ALA A 124 7.78 2.36 13.16
CA ALA A 124 7.28 1.18 13.87
C ALA A 124 5.92 0.74 13.29
N GLY A 125 5.78 -0.57 13.03
CA GLY A 125 4.60 -1.17 12.41
C GLY A 125 4.64 -1.21 10.88
N ASP A 126 5.60 -0.56 10.23
CA ASP A 126 5.86 -0.81 8.82
C ASP A 126 6.49 -2.18 8.62
N GLU A 127 6.30 -2.71 7.43
CA GLU A 127 6.97 -3.91 6.98
C GLU A 127 7.47 -3.76 5.55
N ALA A 128 8.55 -4.43 5.21
CA ALA A 128 9.06 -4.44 3.86
C ALA A 128 9.49 -5.84 3.42
N PHE A 129 9.47 -6.09 2.12
CA PHE A 129 10.08 -7.25 1.47
C PHE A 129 11.05 -6.80 0.37
N LEU A 130 11.93 -7.73 -0.06
CA LEU A 130 12.89 -7.51 -1.12
C LEU A 130 12.70 -8.51 -2.24
N ILE A 131 12.59 -7.97 -3.46
CA ILE A 131 12.75 -8.73 -4.71
C ILE A 131 13.98 -8.19 -5.42
N GLU A 132 14.86 -9.08 -5.78
CA GLU A 132 16.00 -8.82 -6.67
C GLU A 132 15.69 -9.39 -8.04
N PHE A 133 16.08 -8.69 -9.10
CA PHE A 133 15.82 -9.18 -10.45
C PHE A 133 16.96 -8.90 -11.43
N SER A 134 17.25 -9.91 -12.24
CA SER A 134 18.11 -9.88 -13.42
C SER A 134 17.49 -10.73 -14.52
N ASP A 135 18.04 -11.87 -14.87
CA ASP A 135 17.41 -12.83 -15.80
C ASP A 135 16.04 -13.33 -15.31
N ARG A 136 15.80 -13.28 -14.02
CA ARG A 136 14.53 -13.62 -13.37
C ARG A 136 14.31 -12.77 -12.13
N ALA A 137 13.09 -12.69 -11.69
CA ALA A 137 12.74 -12.05 -10.42
C ALA A 137 12.71 -13.08 -9.28
N GLU A 138 13.34 -12.76 -8.15
CA GLU A 138 13.41 -13.62 -6.97
C GLU A 138 13.04 -12.85 -5.70
N LEU A 139 12.23 -13.49 -4.83
CA LEU A 139 11.94 -12.98 -3.50
C LEU A 139 13.13 -13.31 -2.58
N SER A 140 14.03 -12.35 -2.40
CA SER A 140 15.24 -12.52 -1.59
C SER A 140 14.99 -12.38 -0.09
N GLN A 141 13.99 -11.57 0.30
CA GLN A 141 13.52 -11.41 1.67
C GLN A 141 12.01 -11.22 1.68
N GLY A 142 11.29 -12.06 2.42
CA GLY A 142 9.85 -11.87 2.69
C GLY A 142 9.60 -10.69 3.62
N PHE A 143 8.33 -10.39 3.92
CA PHE A 143 7.99 -9.29 4.81
C PHE A 143 8.70 -9.37 6.15
N THR A 144 9.37 -8.28 6.51
CA THR A 144 10.05 -8.06 7.79
C THR A 144 9.86 -6.62 8.27
N GLU A 145 9.90 -6.39 9.58
CA GLU A 145 10.01 -5.05 10.20
C GLU A 145 11.49 -4.65 10.40
N ASP A 146 12.40 -5.61 10.26
CA ASP A 146 13.82 -5.39 10.41
C ASP A 146 14.46 -4.98 9.08
N SER A 147 14.75 -3.70 8.96
CA SER A 147 15.41 -3.16 7.77
C SER A 147 16.85 -3.66 7.55
N GLU A 148 17.52 -4.16 8.60
CA GLU A 148 18.87 -4.68 8.50
C GLU A 148 18.89 -6.02 7.73
N GLU A 149 17.84 -6.84 7.86
CA GLU A 149 17.72 -8.09 7.08
C GLU A 149 17.74 -7.80 5.58
N ILE A 150 17.00 -6.78 5.13
CA ILE A 150 16.97 -6.38 3.71
C ILE A 150 18.33 -5.81 3.28
N GLN A 151 18.93 -4.94 4.08
CA GLN A 151 20.24 -4.35 3.76
C GLN A 151 21.34 -5.41 3.66
N ASN A 152 21.33 -6.40 4.55
CA ASN A 152 22.29 -7.51 4.53
C ASN A 152 22.14 -8.36 3.26
N LYS A 153 20.93 -8.62 2.79
CA LYS A 153 20.70 -9.32 1.52
C LYS A 153 21.27 -8.53 0.35
N LEU A 154 20.92 -7.25 0.21
CA LEU A 154 21.41 -6.38 -0.86
C LEU A 154 22.93 -6.23 -0.89
N SER A 155 23.62 -6.31 0.25
CA SER A 155 25.06 -6.11 0.33
C SER A 155 25.88 -7.22 -0.34
N SER A 156 25.32 -8.41 -0.49
CA SER A 156 26.00 -9.62 -1.00
C SER A 156 25.78 -9.89 -2.48
N VAL A 157 25.00 -9.05 -3.17
CA VAL A 157 24.60 -9.29 -4.57
C VAL A 157 25.63 -8.75 -5.53
N GLU A 158 25.93 -9.51 -6.59
CA GLU A 158 26.78 -9.07 -7.71
C GLU A 158 25.89 -8.85 -8.95
N PRO A 159 25.99 -7.70 -9.63
CA PRO A 159 25.19 -7.40 -10.83
C PRO A 159 25.61 -8.27 -12.01
N GLU A 160 24.64 -9.02 -12.57
CA GLU A 160 24.86 -9.84 -13.75
C GLU A 160 23.53 -10.11 -14.51
N GLY A 161 23.64 -10.56 -15.74
CA GLY A 161 22.51 -11.04 -16.54
C GLY A 161 21.72 -9.91 -17.21
N LEU A 162 20.54 -10.27 -17.69
CA LEU A 162 19.56 -9.44 -18.40
C LEU A 162 18.60 -8.76 -17.40
N THR A 163 17.45 -8.25 -17.87
CA THR A 163 16.53 -7.50 -16.98
C THR A 163 15.09 -7.97 -17.17
N ALA A 164 14.55 -8.67 -16.17
CA ALA A 164 13.15 -9.12 -16.09
C ALA A 164 12.32 -8.21 -15.16
N LEU A 165 12.24 -6.91 -15.49
CA LEU A 165 11.57 -5.88 -14.69
C LEU A 165 10.06 -6.14 -14.56
N LEU A 166 9.37 -6.50 -15.65
CA LEU A 166 7.94 -6.70 -15.63
C LEU A 166 7.56 -7.95 -14.83
N ASP A 167 8.38 -8.99 -14.87
CA ASP A 167 8.23 -10.18 -14.03
C ASP A 167 8.41 -9.83 -12.53
N ALA A 168 9.35 -8.93 -12.22
CA ALA A 168 9.56 -8.45 -10.85
C ALA A 168 8.34 -7.66 -10.34
N VAL A 169 7.73 -6.85 -11.20
CA VAL A 169 6.48 -6.13 -10.84
C VAL A 169 5.35 -7.12 -10.57
N ASP A 170 5.15 -8.16 -11.40
CA ASP A 170 4.14 -9.18 -11.15
C ASP A 170 4.37 -9.89 -9.82
N LEU A 171 5.61 -10.36 -9.59
CA LEU A 171 5.98 -11.01 -8.33
C LEU A 171 5.73 -10.09 -7.13
N GLY A 172 6.09 -8.81 -7.25
CA GLY A 172 5.86 -7.79 -6.21
C GLY A 172 4.38 -7.57 -5.91
N LEU A 173 3.54 -7.48 -6.94
CA LEU A 173 2.08 -7.37 -6.78
C LEU A 173 1.49 -8.61 -6.13
N ASN A 174 2.00 -9.79 -6.44
CA ASN A 174 1.56 -11.04 -5.83
C ASN A 174 2.00 -11.15 -4.37
N GLU A 175 3.24 -10.78 -4.04
CA GLU A 175 3.72 -10.74 -2.66
C GLU A 175 2.94 -9.72 -1.83
N MET A 176 2.60 -8.57 -2.38
CA MET A 176 1.84 -7.52 -1.73
C MET A 176 0.42 -7.94 -1.29
N LYS A 177 -0.12 -9.04 -1.82
CA LYS A 177 -1.39 -9.61 -1.34
C LYS A 177 -1.29 -10.15 0.09
N LYS A 178 -0.09 -10.46 0.57
CA LYS A 178 0.19 -10.94 1.94
C LYS A 178 0.42 -9.79 2.93
N ALA A 179 0.47 -8.55 2.43
CA ALA A 179 0.71 -7.36 3.24
C ALA A 179 -0.37 -7.16 4.30
N ARG A 180 0.04 -6.90 5.53
CA ARG A 180 -0.87 -6.70 6.67
C ARG A 180 -1.37 -5.25 6.79
N ASN A 181 -0.60 -4.28 6.26
CA ASN A 181 -0.98 -2.87 6.32
C ASN A 181 -1.86 -2.48 5.13
N PRO A 182 -2.85 -1.58 5.33
CA PRO A 182 -3.75 -1.15 4.27
C PRO A 182 -3.06 -0.24 3.25
N ARG A 183 -2.00 0.47 3.65
CA ARG A 183 -1.20 1.30 2.74
C ARG A 183 -0.10 0.45 2.15
N LYS A 184 -0.05 0.39 0.82
CA LYS A 184 0.81 -0.54 0.07
C LYS A 184 1.57 0.20 -1.01
N ALA A 185 2.89 -0.01 -1.09
CA ALA A 185 3.71 0.58 -2.12
C ALA A 185 4.78 -0.39 -2.64
N LEU A 186 5.11 -0.31 -3.93
CA LEU A 186 6.32 -0.88 -4.50
C LEU A 186 7.29 0.25 -4.84
N LEU A 187 8.55 0.07 -4.52
CA LEU A 187 9.64 0.95 -4.89
C LEU A 187 10.59 0.20 -5.82
N ILE A 188 10.64 0.62 -7.07
CA ILE A 188 11.51 0.06 -8.10
C ILE A 188 12.78 0.90 -8.18
N ILE A 189 13.94 0.24 -8.16
CA ILE A 189 15.26 0.84 -8.39
C ILE A 189 15.86 0.14 -9.61
N SER A 190 15.86 0.80 -10.78
CA SER A 190 16.28 0.19 -12.05
C SER A 190 16.63 1.28 -13.06
N ASP A 191 17.38 0.94 -14.10
CA ASP A 191 17.47 1.78 -15.29
C ASP A 191 16.28 1.61 -16.26
N GLY A 192 15.34 0.72 -15.92
CA GLY A 192 14.06 0.55 -16.61
C GLY A 192 14.14 -0.24 -17.92
N GLY A 193 15.30 -0.71 -18.31
CA GLY A 193 15.45 -1.60 -19.45
C GLY A 193 14.80 -2.94 -19.15
N ASP A 194 13.73 -3.30 -19.90
CA ASP A 194 13.14 -4.65 -19.82
C ASP A 194 13.45 -5.41 -21.10
N ASN A 195 14.15 -6.51 -20.99
CA ASN A 195 14.59 -7.29 -22.15
C ASN A 195 14.49 -8.81 -21.96
N HIS A 196 14.01 -9.25 -20.79
CA HIS A 196 13.95 -10.68 -20.44
C HIS A 196 12.68 -11.11 -19.72
N SER A 197 11.70 -10.23 -19.54
CA SER A 197 10.44 -10.60 -18.90
C SER A 197 9.58 -11.51 -19.78
N HIS A 198 8.80 -12.38 -19.14
CA HIS A 198 7.75 -13.17 -19.77
C HIS A 198 6.49 -12.34 -20.03
N TYR A 199 6.21 -11.38 -19.17
CA TYR A 199 5.07 -10.48 -19.31
C TYR A 199 5.34 -9.35 -20.28
N SER A 200 4.33 -8.98 -21.04
CA SER A 200 4.33 -7.76 -21.82
C SER A 200 3.96 -6.54 -20.96
N SER A 201 4.33 -5.35 -21.44
CA SER A 201 3.99 -4.08 -20.78
C SER A 201 2.46 -3.90 -20.61
N ASP A 202 1.65 -4.34 -21.57
CA ASP A 202 0.19 -4.17 -21.49
C ASP A 202 -0.46 -5.13 -20.49
N GLU A 203 0.06 -6.36 -20.35
CA GLU A 203 -0.37 -7.31 -19.34
C GLU A 203 -0.09 -6.75 -17.94
N ILE A 204 1.14 -6.28 -17.69
CA ILE A 204 1.51 -5.68 -16.40
C ILE A 204 0.67 -4.43 -16.11
N LYS A 205 0.45 -3.54 -17.07
CA LYS A 205 -0.45 -2.38 -16.89
C LYS A 205 -1.87 -2.81 -16.53
N SER A 206 -2.36 -3.92 -17.05
CA SER A 206 -3.66 -4.48 -16.67
C SER A 206 -3.65 -4.97 -15.20
N LEU A 207 -2.59 -5.65 -14.77
CA LEU A 207 -2.44 -6.13 -13.39
C LEU A 207 -2.32 -4.97 -12.39
N ILE A 208 -1.49 -3.97 -12.71
CA ILE A 208 -1.30 -2.75 -11.90
C ILE A 208 -2.62 -2.03 -11.66
N ARG A 209 -3.45 -1.86 -12.69
CA ARG A 209 -4.77 -1.22 -12.55
C ARG A 209 -5.72 -1.96 -11.62
N LYS A 210 -5.55 -3.28 -11.45
CA LYS A 210 -6.35 -4.12 -10.55
C LYS A 210 -5.82 -4.12 -9.13
N ALA A 211 -4.53 -3.83 -8.96
CA ALA A 211 -3.88 -3.83 -7.66
C ALA A 211 -4.17 -2.53 -6.90
N ASP A 212 -4.36 -2.65 -5.59
CA ASP A 212 -4.44 -1.51 -4.68
C ASP A 212 -3.05 -1.24 -4.07
N VAL A 213 -2.10 -0.90 -4.95
CA VAL A 213 -0.68 -0.72 -4.61
C VAL A 213 -0.16 0.49 -5.38
N GLN A 214 0.49 1.42 -4.69
CA GLN A 214 1.19 2.53 -5.34
C GLN A 214 2.56 2.09 -5.82
N ILE A 215 2.96 2.51 -7.01
CA ILE A 215 4.27 2.18 -7.57
C ILE A 215 5.09 3.45 -7.71
N TYR A 216 6.25 3.46 -7.06
CA TYR A 216 7.27 4.47 -7.21
C TYR A 216 8.47 3.86 -7.92
N ALA A 217 9.14 4.63 -8.77
CA ALA A 217 10.34 4.18 -9.44
C ALA A 217 11.47 5.21 -9.32
N MET A 218 12.66 4.74 -9.08
CA MET A 218 13.91 5.50 -9.17
C MET A 218 14.65 5.04 -10.42
N GLY A 219 14.64 5.87 -11.45
CA GLY A 219 15.35 5.60 -12.70
C GLY A 219 16.81 5.99 -12.60
N VAL A 220 17.69 5.02 -12.80
CA VAL A 220 19.15 5.16 -12.69
C VAL A 220 19.74 5.27 -14.08
N PHE A 221 19.66 6.46 -14.71
CA PHE A 221 20.08 6.67 -16.10
C PHE A 221 21.44 7.34 -16.19
N GLU A 222 22.27 6.87 -17.14
CA GLU A 222 23.54 7.54 -17.46
C GLU A 222 23.30 8.73 -18.40
N PRO A 223 23.71 9.96 -18.02
CA PRO A 223 23.42 11.16 -18.81
C PRO A 223 24.14 11.22 -20.17
N TYR A 224 25.17 10.42 -20.40
CA TYR A 224 26.12 10.60 -21.51
C TYR A 224 26.24 9.41 -22.48
N SER A 225 25.45 8.34 -22.35
CA SER A 225 25.65 7.10 -23.09
C SER A 225 24.62 6.82 -24.20
N TYR A 226 23.88 7.82 -24.69
CA TYR A 226 22.85 7.62 -25.73
C TYR A 226 23.32 6.86 -26.99
N LEU A 227 24.61 6.84 -27.28
CA LEU A 227 25.16 6.14 -28.44
C LEU A 227 25.41 4.64 -28.20
N THR A 228 25.38 4.20 -26.95
CA THR A 228 25.68 2.82 -26.55
C THR A 228 24.51 2.10 -25.91
N LEU A 229 23.39 2.81 -25.62
CA LEU A 229 22.22 2.23 -25.00
C LEU A 229 21.43 1.33 -25.95
N SER A 230 20.97 0.21 -25.45
CA SER A 230 20.03 -0.68 -26.14
C SER A 230 18.66 0.00 -26.31
N THR A 231 17.82 -0.52 -27.22
CA THR A 231 16.44 -0.04 -27.39
C THR A 231 15.63 -0.17 -26.09
N ALA A 232 15.89 -1.20 -25.30
CA ALA A 232 15.22 -1.43 -24.00
C ALA A 232 15.61 -0.34 -23.00
N GLU A 233 16.87 -0.02 -22.85
CA GLU A 233 17.36 1.06 -21.96
C GLU A 233 16.83 2.44 -22.37
N LEU A 234 16.74 2.71 -23.68
CA LEU A 234 16.16 3.95 -24.19
C LEU A 234 14.66 4.10 -23.88
N SER A 235 13.92 2.99 -23.79
CA SER A 235 12.49 2.98 -23.43
C SER A 235 12.24 2.95 -21.93
N GLY A 236 13.25 2.64 -21.11
CA GLY A 236 13.17 2.46 -19.66
C GLY A 236 12.50 3.60 -18.91
N PRO A 237 12.93 4.88 -19.11
CA PRO A 237 12.31 6.02 -18.41
C PRO A 237 10.81 6.12 -18.65
N ARG A 238 10.37 5.85 -19.89
CA ARG A 238 8.97 5.88 -20.26
C ARG A 238 8.20 4.73 -19.59
N LEU A 239 8.75 3.52 -19.61
CA LEU A 239 8.13 2.36 -18.99
C LEU A 239 7.94 2.58 -17.48
N LEU A 240 8.97 3.02 -16.76
CA LEU A 240 8.89 3.33 -15.34
C LEU A 240 7.83 4.42 -15.04
N SER A 241 7.75 5.46 -15.88
CA SER A 241 6.72 6.52 -15.73
C SER A 241 5.31 5.95 -15.94
N GLU A 242 5.10 5.19 -17.02
CA GLU A 242 3.79 4.63 -17.35
C GLU A 242 3.25 3.68 -16.27
N ILE A 243 4.10 2.84 -15.67
CA ILE A 243 3.66 1.91 -14.60
C ILE A 243 3.43 2.64 -13.27
N SER A 244 4.21 3.69 -12.96
CA SER A 244 4.07 4.42 -11.70
C SER A 244 2.85 5.35 -11.70
N GLU A 245 2.65 6.14 -12.75
CA GLU A 245 1.61 7.17 -12.81
C GLU A 245 0.19 6.61 -12.70
N GLN A 246 -0.04 5.40 -13.22
CA GLN A 246 -1.36 4.75 -13.15
C GLN A 246 -1.83 4.49 -11.70
N THR A 247 -0.90 4.36 -10.78
CA THR A 247 -1.16 3.99 -9.37
C THR A 247 -1.22 5.19 -8.43
N GLY A 248 -0.98 6.41 -8.95
CA GLY A 248 -0.84 7.61 -8.14
C GLY A 248 0.56 7.82 -7.56
N GLY A 249 1.49 6.90 -7.85
CA GLY A 249 2.91 7.11 -7.62
C GLY A 249 3.58 7.88 -8.77
N ARG A 250 4.88 7.83 -8.84
CA ARG A 250 5.65 8.46 -9.92
C ARG A 250 7.06 7.89 -10.08
N ALA A 251 7.63 8.10 -11.27
CA ALA A 251 9.04 7.83 -11.52
C ALA A 251 9.89 9.09 -11.29
N PHE A 252 11.05 8.90 -10.70
CA PHE A 252 12.08 9.92 -10.52
C PHE A 252 13.30 9.53 -11.34
N ALA A 253 13.67 10.36 -12.30
CA ALA A 253 14.91 10.20 -13.03
C ALA A 253 16.05 10.90 -12.25
N ALA A 254 17.03 10.15 -11.81
CA ALA A 254 18.26 10.71 -11.24
C ALA A 254 19.08 11.36 -12.36
N ARG A 255 19.58 12.58 -12.14
CA ARG A 255 20.47 13.26 -13.07
C ARG A 255 21.90 12.75 -12.95
N GLN A 256 22.25 12.33 -11.77
CA GLN A 256 23.50 11.66 -11.41
C GLN A 256 23.24 10.65 -10.31
N PHE A 257 24.05 9.62 -10.21
CA PHE A 257 23.83 8.53 -9.26
C PHE A 257 23.80 9.01 -7.80
N SER A 258 24.60 10.02 -7.47
CA SER A 258 24.60 10.66 -6.14
C SER A 258 23.25 11.27 -5.72
N ASP A 259 22.30 11.47 -6.65
CA ASP A 259 20.98 11.99 -6.33
C ASP A 259 20.05 10.91 -5.74
N LEU A 260 20.33 9.61 -6.00
CA LEU A 260 19.46 8.50 -5.66
C LEU A 260 19.10 8.41 -4.16
N PRO A 261 20.05 8.53 -3.20
CA PRO A 261 19.71 8.50 -1.78
C PRO A 261 18.75 9.63 -1.37
N GLY A 262 18.94 10.83 -1.94
CA GLY A 262 18.04 11.96 -1.71
C GLY A 262 16.65 11.76 -2.32
N ILE A 263 16.56 11.12 -3.49
CA ILE A 263 15.29 10.75 -4.13
C ILE A 263 14.57 9.71 -3.27
N ALA A 264 15.28 8.70 -2.79
CA ALA A 264 14.75 7.64 -1.93
C ALA A 264 14.12 8.20 -0.64
N ALA A 265 14.84 9.09 0.04
CA ALA A 265 14.34 9.78 1.23
C ALA A 265 13.06 10.60 0.91
N ARG A 266 13.03 11.29 -0.24
CA ARG A 266 11.83 12.03 -0.68
C ARG A 266 10.64 11.13 -0.95
N ILE A 267 10.83 9.96 -1.54
CA ILE A 267 9.74 8.99 -1.76
C ILE A 267 9.20 8.52 -0.41
N GLY A 268 10.06 8.19 0.55
CA GLY A 268 9.64 7.83 1.91
C GLY A 268 8.83 8.94 2.57
N ILE A 269 9.28 10.19 2.48
CA ILE A 269 8.55 11.35 2.99
C ILE A 269 7.20 11.52 2.25
N GLU A 270 7.17 11.33 0.93
CA GLU A 270 5.93 11.41 0.15
C GLU A 270 4.90 10.38 0.61
N LEU A 271 5.33 9.14 0.77
CA LEU A 271 4.47 8.06 1.25
C LEU A 271 3.89 8.34 2.64
N ARG A 272 4.62 9.06 3.52
CA ARG A 272 4.15 9.45 4.85
C ARG A 272 3.12 10.57 4.83
N ASN A 273 3.28 11.52 3.92
CA ASN A 273 2.52 12.77 3.89
C ASN A 273 1.35 12.73 2.88
N GLN A 274 0.73 11.58 2.72
CA GLN A 274 -0.45 11.42 1.88
C GLN A 274 -1.74 11.62 2.68
N TYR A 275 -2.70 12.30 2.05
CA TYR A 275 -4.09 12.25 2.49
C TYR A 275 -4.74 10.96 2.00
N VAL A 276 -5.55 10.32 2.83
CA VAL A 276 -6.36 9.17 2.44
C VAL A 276 -7.81 9.60 2.41
N LEU A 277 -8.38 9.61 1.21
CA LEU A 277 -9.81 9.87 1.00
C LEU A 277 -10.52 8.53 0.85
N ALA A 278 -11.63 8.34 1.55
CA ALA A 278 -12.44 7.15 1.41
C ALA A 278 -13.88 7.51 1.06
N TYR A 279 -14.46 6.77 0.13
CA TYR A 279 -15.87 6.91 -0.24
C TYR A 279 -16.50 5.56 -0.57
N THR A 280 -17.81 5.49 -0.42
CA THR A 280 -18.60 4.37 -0.95
C THR A 280 -19.11 4.77 -2.31
N PRO A 281 -18.81 4.03 -3.39
CA PRO A 281 -19.28 4.36 -4.73
C PRO A 281 -20.79 4.52 -4.81
N SER A 282 -21.25 5.58 -5.47
CA SER A 282 -22.68 5.74 -5.79
C SER A 282 -23.16 4.70 -6.82
N ASN A 283 -22.25 4.28 -7.72
CA ASN A 283 -22.47 3.15 -8.61
C ASN A 283 -22.00 1.86 -7.95
N GLN A 284 -22.93 1.10 -7.38
CA GLN A 284 -22.64 -0.16 -6.67
C GLN A 284 -22.69 -1.42 -7.57
N VAL A 285 -22.75 -1.25 -8.90
CA VAL A 285 -22.81 -2.37 -9.82
C VAL A 285 -21.48 -3.14 -9.80
N ARG A 286 -21.56 -4.44 -9.48
CA ARG A 286 -20.42 -5.38 -9.44
C ARG A 286 -20.21 -6.01 -10.81
N ASP A 287 -19.73 -5.23 -11.78
CA ASP A 287 -19.61 -5.63 -13.20
C ASP A 287 -18.17 -5.85 -13.64
N GLY A 288 -17.20 -5.74 -12.73
CA GLY A 288 -15.78 -5.90 -13.04
C GLY A 288 -15.21 -4.81 -13.97
N LYS A 289 -15.97 -3.73 -14.24
CA LYS A 289 -15.50 -2.66 -15.12
C LYS A 289 -14.60 -1.67 -14.39
N TYR A 290 -13.74 -1.04 -15.17
CA TYR A 290 -12.88 0.02 -14.67
C TYR A 290 -13.70 1.28 -14.35
N ARG A 291 -13.47 1.86 -13.17
CA ARG A 291 -14.03 3.11 -12.68
C ARG A 291 -12.93 4.17 -12.66
N LYS A 292 -13.09 5.23 -13.43
CA LYS A 292 -12.13 6.34 -13.43
C LYS A 292 -12.34 7.22 -12.20
N VAL A 293 -11.26 7.54 -11.50
CA VAL A 293 -11.29 8.44 -10.34
C VAL A 293 -10.60 9.75 -10.69
N GLU A 294 -11.20 10.86 -10.29
CA GLU A 294 -10.62 12.21 -10.41
C GLU A 294 -10.71 12.90 -9.05
N VAL A 295 -9.62 13.53 -8.61
CA VAL A 295 -9.58 14.37 -7.41
C VAL A 295 -9.33 15.80 -7.80
N LYS A 296 -10.20 16.71 -7.36
CA LYS A 296 -10.04 18.15 -7.51
C LYS A 296 -9.75 18.78 -6.16
N LEU A 297 -8.83 19.75 -6.15
CA LEU A 297 -8.56 20.58 -4.98
C LEU A 297 -9.32 21.90 -5.10
N LYS A 298 -10.04 22.26 -4.06
CA LYS A 298 -10.46 23.63 -3.85
C LYS A 298 -9.24 24.39 -3.32
N GLN A 299 -8.82 25.41 -4.05
CA GLN A 299 -7.63 26.15 -3.66
C GLN A 299 -7.92 26.99 -2.40
N PRO A 300 -7.26 26.68 -1.26
CA PRO A 300 -7.42 27.49 -0.06
C PRO A 300 -6.88 28.92 -0.31
N PRO A 301 -7.49 29.96 0.28
CA PRO A 301 -6.99 31.32 0.17
C PRO A 301 -5.54 31.43 0.65
N GLY A 302 -4.70 32.11 -0.12
CA GLY A 302 -3.30 32.35 0.26
C GLY A 302 -2.29 31.27 -0.12
N LEU A 303 -2.73 30.14 -0.67
CA LEU A 303 -1.83 29.12 -1.22
C LEU A 303 -1.64 29.32 -2.73
N SER A 304 -0.41 29.11 -3.21
CA SER A 304 -0.12 29.04 -4.65
C SER A 304 -0.76 27.80 -5.28
N ALA A 305 -0.76 27.71 -6.62
CA ALA A 305 -1.32 26.57 -7.34
C ALA A 305 -0.82 25.23 -6.77
N LEU A 306 -1.76 24.40 -6.32
CA LEU A 306 -1.50 23.07 -5.77
C LEU A 306 -1.58 22.02 -6.87
N LYS A 307 -0.78 20.97 -6.73
CA LYS A 307 -0.81 19.79 -7.59
C LYS A 307 -1.15 18.57 -6.73
N ALA A 308 -2.20 17.84 -7.11
CA ALA A 308 -2.56 16.58 -6.50
C ALA A 308 -2.15 15.40 -7.41
N ARG A 309 -1.76 14.28 -6.79
CA ARG A 309 -1.55 12.99 -7.45
C ARG A 309 -2.34 11.92 -6.71
N TRP A 310 -2.98 11.04 -7.46
CA TRP A 310 -3.82 9.96 -6.95
C TRP A 310 -3.87 8.82 -7.98
N ARG A 311 -4.32 7.63 -7.57
CA ARG A 311 -4.60 6.53 -8.51
C ARG A 311 -5.72 6.94 -9.48
N LEU A 312 -5.53 6.65 -10.76
CA LEU A 312 -6.45 7.10 -11.82
C LEU A 312 -7.79 6.36 -11.84
N GLY A 313 -7.91 5.26 -11.12
CA GLY A 313 -9.13 4.47 -11.05
C GLY A 313 -8.90 3.08 -10.45
N TYR A 314 -9.94 2.27 -10.47
CA TYR A 314 -9.93 0.90 -9.97
C TYR A 314 -10.94 0.05 -10.75
N TYR A 315 -10.86 -1.27 -10.60
CA TYR A 315 -11.89 -2.16 -11.12
C TYR A 315 -12.97 -2.43 -10.08
N ALA A 316 -14.23 -2.25 -10.45
CA ALA A 316 -15.35 -2.64 -9.61
C ALA A 316 -15.24 -4.15 -9.28
N PRO A 317 -15.70 -4.59 -8.09
CA PRO A 317 -15.75 -6.01 -7.77
C PRO A 317 -16.58 -6.77 -8.82
N THR A 318 -16.27 -8.05 -9.01
CA THR A 318 -17.17 -9.01 -9.67
C THR A 318 -18.02 -9.71 -8.63
N GLN A 319 -19.17 -10.25 -9.05
CA GLN A 319 -20.05 -11.02 -8.16
C GLN A 319 -19.37 -12.26 -7.62
#